data_5420478da5ae638b16f70603036f21e8
#
_entry.id   5420478da5ae638b16f70603036f21e8
#
_cell.length_a   1.000
_cell.length_b   1.000
_cell.length_c   1.000
_cell.angle_alpha   90.00
_cell.angle_beta   90.00
_cell.angle_gamma   90.00
#
_symmetry.space_group_name_H-M   'P 1'
#
loop_
_entity.id
_entity.type
_entity.pdbx_description
1 polymer ?
#
loop_
_entity_poly.entity_id
_entity_poly.type
_entity_poly.pdbx_seq_one_letter_code
_entity_poly.pdbx_strand_id
1 'polypeptide(L)'
;MARLSSLLYFSITVLIFLHGSTAQQFPNECQLDQLNALEPSHVLKAEAGRIEVWDHHAPQLRCSGVSFVRYIIESQGLYLPSFLNTAKLSFVAKGQGLMGRVVPGCAETFQDSSVFQPGSGSPFGEGQGQGQQGPGQGQGQGQGQGKGQQGQSQGQQGQGQGFRDMHQKVEHIRSGDTIATHPGVAQWFYNNGNQPLVIVAVMDLASHQNQLDRNPRPFYLAGKNPQGQSWLHGRGQQPQNNILNGFSPEVLAQAFKIDVRTAQQLQNQQDNRGNIVRVQGPFGVIRPPLKSQRPQETEANGLEETICSARCTDNLDDPSNADVYKPQLGYISILNSYDLPILRVLRLSALRGSIRQWNANANAVLYVTDGEAQIQVVNDNGDRVFDGQVSQGQLLSIPQGFSVVKRATSDQFRWIEFKTNANAQINTLAGRTSVMRGLPLEVIANGYQISLEEARRVKFNTIETTLTHSSGPASYGRPRKADA
;
A
#
# COMPACT_ATOMS: atom_id res chain seq x y z
N MET A 1 -43.03 -40.94 28.22
CA MET A 1 -42.84 -39.49 27.92
C MET A 1 -41.36 -39.05 27.89
N ALA A 2 -40.50 -39.51 28.78
CA ALA A 2 -39.07 -39.07 28.80
C ALA A 2 -38.24 -39.44 27.55
N ARG A 3 -38.54 -40.52 26.86
CA ARG A 3 -37.82 -40.92 25.63
C ARG A 3 -38.17 -40.06 24.40
N LEU A 4 -39.42 -39.56 24.33
CA LEU A 4 -39.83 -38.65 23.23
C LEU A 4 -39.18 -37.25 23.35
N SER A 5 -39.07 -36.73 24.57
CA SER A 5 -38.42 -35.45 24.80
C SER A 5 -36.89 -35.51 24.50
N SER A 6 -36.21 -36.61 24.84
CA SER A 6 -34.80 -36.78 24.53
C SER A 6 -34.52 -36.86 23.03
N LEU A 7 -35.38 -37.52 22.26
CA LEU A 7 -35.27 -37.55 20.80
C LEU A 7 -35.52 -36.18 20.14
N LEU A 8 -36.47 -35.42 20.71
CA LEU A 8 -36.76 -34.07 20.23
C LEU A 8 -35.60 -33.13 20.51
N TYR A 9 -34.98 -33.17 21.70
CA TYR A 9 -33.80 -32.37 22.02
C TYR A 9 -32.60 -32.77 21.14
N PHE A 10 -32.39 -34.06 20.87
CA PHE A 10 -31.33 -34.52 20.00
C PHE A 10 -31.53 -34.06 18.55
N SER A 11 -32.76 -34.11 18.03
CA SER A 11 -33.07 -33.63 16.67
C SER A 11 -32.94 -32.11 16.55
N ILE A 12 -33.32 -31.33 17.58
CA ILE A 12 -33.15 -29.86 17.60
C ILE A 12 -31.66 -29.50 17.66
N THR A 13 -30.86 -30.18 18.49
CA THR A 13 -29.41 -29.94 18.53
C THR A 13 -28.71 -30.28 17.23
N VAL A 14 -29.08 -31.40 16.59
CA VAL A 14 -28.55 -31.76 15.26
C VAL A 14 -28.98 -30.75 14.20
N LEU A 15 -30.21 -30.26 14.22
CA LEU A 15 -30.68 -29.20 13.34
C LEU A 15 -29.90 -27.86 13.56
N ILE A 16 -29.67 -27.49 14.82
CA ILE A 16 -28.89 -26.29 15.15
C ILE A 16 -27.43 -26.45 14.69
N PHE A 17 -26.83 -27.63 14.86
CA PHE A 17 -25.51 -27.92 14.34
C PHE A 17 -25.43 -27.94 12.81
N LEU A 18 -26.44 -28.44 12.13
CA LEU A 18 -26.54 -28.45 10.68
C LEU A 18 -26.78 -27.04 10.09
N HIS A 19 -27.49 -26.15 10.82
CA HIS A 19 -27.69 -24.76 10.39
C HIS A 19 -26.57 -23.82 10.85
N GLY A 20 -25.84 -24.17 11.91
CA GLY A 20 -24.68 -23.40 12.40
C GLY A 20 -23.41 -23.61 11.59
N SER A 21 -23.36 -24.62 10.73
CA SER A 21 -22.22 -24.91 9.85
C SER A 21 -22.40 -24.47 8.41
N THR A 22 -23.37 -23.61 8.10
CA THR A 22 -23.22 -22.73 6.95
C THR A 22 -22.16 -21.67 7.26
N ALA A 23 -20.90 -22.09 7.43
CA ALA A 23 -19.81 -21.27 6.99
C ALA A 23 -20.27 -20.72 5.63
N GLN A 24 -20.42 -19.42 5.51
CA GLN A 24 -20.72 -18.79 4.24
C GLN A 24 -19.63 -19.23 3.28
N GLN A 25 -19.82 -20.35 2.59
CA GLN A 25 -19.16 -20.64 1.35
C GLN A 25 -19.66 -19.53 0.42
N PHE A 26 -18.95 -18.43 0.44
CA PHE A 26 -19.09 -17.48 -0.64
C PHE A 26 -18.81 -18.28 -1.91
N PRO A 27 -19.73 -18.28 -2.88
CA PRO A 27 -19.42 -18.86 -4.18
C PRO A 27 -18.24 -18.08 -4.72
N ASN A 28 -17.03 -18.58 -4.50
CA ASN A 28 -15.85 -18.11 -5.15
C ASN A 28 -15.96 -18.58 -6.59
N GLU A 29 -16.63 -17.80 -7.40
CA GLU A 29 -16.62 -17.95 -8.85
C GLU A 29 -15.23 -17.58 -9.39
N CYS A 30 -14.24 -18.40 -9.06
CA CYS A 30 -12.88 -18.31 -9.58
C CYS A 30 -12.64 -19.22 -10.77
N GLN A 31 -13.70 -19.72 -11.40
CA GLN A 31 -13.61 -20.40 -12.70
C GLN A 31 -13.35 -19.33 -13.76
N LEU A 32 -12.07 -19.13 -14.06
CA LEU A 32 -11.62 -18.12 -15.01
C LEU A 32 -11.01 -18.85 -16.21
N ASP A 33 -11.80 -18.97 -17.26
CA ASP A 33 -11.37 -19.55 -18.54
C ASP A 33 -10.47 -18.61 -19.32
N GLN A 34 -10.55 -17.31 -19.02
CA GLN A 34 -9.75 -16.28 -19.67
C GLN A 34 -9.42 -15.13 -18.68
N LEU A 35 -8.16 -14.74 -18.65
CA LEU A 35 -7.68 -13.55 -17.99
C LEU A 35 -7.42 -12.44 -19.01
N ASN A 36 -7.51 -11.18 -18.57
CA ASN A 36 -7.23 -10.01 -19.38
C ASN A 36 -6.26 -9.07 -18.66
N ALA A 37 -5.39 -8.41 -19.41
CA ALA A 37 -4.67 -7.25 -18.94
C ALA A 37 -5.67 -6.09 -18.78
N LEU A 38 -5.90 -5.65 -17.54
CA LEU A 38 -6.95 -4.70 -17.21
C LEU A 38 -6.43 -3.26 -17.25
N GLU A 39 -7.21 -2.39 -17.88
CA GLU A 39 -7.08 -0.93 -17.81
C GLU A 39 -8.03 -0.37 -16.73
N PRO A 40 -7.80 0.89 -16.27
CA PRO A 40 -8.75 1.56 -15.40
C PRO A 40 -10.13 1.64 -16.03
N SER A 41 -11.15 1.21 -15.32
CA SER A 41 -12.55 1.26 -15.80
C SER A 41 -13.21 2.60 -15.51
N HIS A 42 -12.73 3.32 -14.48
CA HIS A 42 -13.28 4.61 -14.06
C HIS A 42 -12.18 5.61 -13.74
N VAL A 43 -12.44 6.88 -14.06
CA VAL A 43 -11.55 8.00 -13.75
C VAL A 43 -12.32 9.07 -12.98
N LEU A 44 -11.97 9.31 -11.75
CA LEU A 44 -12.52 10.37 -10.91
C LEU A 44 -11.61 11.59 -11.02
N LYS A 45 -12.05 12.61 -11.73
CA LYS A 45 -11.31 13.88 -11.88
C LYS A 45 -11.45 14.73 -10.61
N ALA A 46 -10.39 15.47 -10.29
CA ALA A 46 -10.33 16.41 -9.19
C ALA A 46 -9.52 17.65 -9.61
N GLU A 47 -9.53 18.69 -8.78
CA GLU A 47 -8.89 19.98 -9.07
C GLU A 47 -7.38 19.85 -9.33
N ALA A 48 -6.68 19.02 -8.56
CA ALA A 48 -5.23 18.85 -8.62
C ALA A 48 -4.81 17.40 -8.87
N GLY A 49 -5.54 16.71 -9.73
CA GLY A 49 -5.21 15.34 -10.10
C GLY A 49 -6.43 14.49 -10.43
N ARG A 50 -6.26 13.18 -10.34
CA ARG A 50 -7.34 12.20 -10.59
C ARG A 50 -7.09 10.89 -9.86
N ILE A 51 -8.16 10.14 -9.67
CA ILE A 51 -8.13 8.77 -9.14
C ILE A 51 -8.63 7.84 -10.24
N GLU A 52 -7.84 6.88 -10.60
CA GLU A 52 -8.17 5.85 -11.57
C GLU A 52 -8.46 4.54 -10.85
N VAL A 53 -9.55 3.88 -11.23
CA VAL A 53 -10.09 2.73 -10.51
C VAL A 53 -10.34 1.58 -11.46
N TRP A 54 -9.92 0.39 -11.05
CA TRP A 54 -10.27 -0.87 -11.71
C TRP A 54 -11.53 -1.44 -11.07
N ASP A 55 -12.48 -1.85 -11.91
CA ASP A 55 -13.75 -2.40 -11.44
C ASP A 55 -13.51 -3.69 -10.64
N HIS A 56 -13.77 -3.63 -9.34
CA HIS A 56 -13.63 -4.78 -8.44
C HIS A 56 -14.69 -5.88 -8.70
N HIS A 57 -15.71 -5.60 -9.50
CA HIS A 57 -16.67 -6.60 -9.99
C HIS A 57 -16.15 -7.37 -11.19
N ALA A 58 -15.06 -6.92 -11.83
CA ALA A 58 -14.42 -7.69 -12.89
C ALA A 58 -14.08 -9.10 -12.38
N PRO A 59 -14.37 -10.18 -13.14
CA PRO A 59 -14.30 -11.55 -12.64
C PRO A 59 -12.98 -11.90 -11.94
N GLN A 60 -11.85 -11.48 -12.50
CA GLN A 60 -10.53 -11.80 -11.96
C GLN A 60 -10.18 -11.00 -10.69
N LEU A 61 -10.67 -9.77 -10.51
CA LEU A 61 -10.51 -9.00 -9.27
C LEU A 61 -11.47 -9.49 -8.19
N ARG A 62 -12.70 -9.84 -8.57
CA ARG A 62 -13.68 -10.46 -7.68
C ARG A 62 -13.19 -11.80 -7.16
N CYS A 63 -12.60 -12.65 -8.00
CA CYS A 63 -11.96 -13.90 -7.62
C CYS A 63 -10.86 -13.67 -6.57
N SER A 64 -10.01 -12.68 -6.79
CA SER A 64 -8.93 -12.34 -5.86
C SER A 64 -9.40 -11.61 -4.60
N GLY A 65 -10.66 -11.17 -4.55
CA GLY A 65 -11.24 -10.47 -3.41
C GLY A 65 -10.63 -9.09 -3.15
N VAL A 66 -10.18 -8.41 -4.19
CA VAL A 66 -9.47 -7.13 -4.08
C VAL A 66 -10.07 -6.03 -4.94
N SER A 67 -9.77 -4.79 -4.58
CA SER A 67 -9.95 -3.61 -5.44
C SER A 67 -8.61 -2.93 -5.67
N PHE A 68 -8.45 -2.28 -6.82
CA PHE A 68 -7.22 -1.61 -7.20
C PHE A 68 -7.49 -0.17 -7.62
N VAL A 69 -6.64 0.75 -7.15
CA VAL A 69 -6.73 2.18 -7.48
C VAL A 69 -5.36 2.78 -7.77
N ARG A 70 -5.34 3.83 -8.60
CA ARG A 70 -4.16 4.65 -8.86
C ARG A 70 -4.48 6.11 -8.60
N TYR A 71 -3.79 6.71 -7.64
CA TYR A 71 -3.85 8.12 -7.34
C TYR A 71 -2.79 8.85 -8.16
N ILE A 72 -3.18 9.89 -8.88
CA ILE A 72 -2.28 10.77 -9.61
C ILE A 72 -2.49 12.17 -9.05
N ILE A 73 -1.54 12.62 -8.23
CA ILE A 73 -1.59 13.88 -7.50
C ILE A 73 -0.61 14.84 -8.16
N GLU A 74 -1.11 15.92 -8.74
CA GLU A 74 -0.30 16.95 -9.38
C GLU A 74 0.52 17.72 -8.34
N SER A 75 1.50 18.50 -8.81
CA SER A 75 2.27 19.39 -7.93
C SER A 75 1.35 20.29 -7.10
N GLN A 76 1.64 20.46 -5.81
CA GLN A 76 0.81 21.17 -4.83
C GLN A 76 -0.59 20.56 -4.61
N GLY A 77 -0.84 19.36 -5.11
CA GLY A 77 -2.08 18.63 -4.86
C GLY A 77 -2.09 17.97 -3.49
N LEU A 78 -3.23 18.08 -2.80
CA LEU A 78 -3.53 17.44 -1.53
C LEU A 78 -4.68 16.45 -1.73
N TYR A 79 -4.39 15.15 -1.62
CA TYR A 79 -5.42 14.12 -1.46
C TYR A 79 -5.99 14.24 -0.05
N LEU A 80 -7.28 14.52 0.02
CA LEU A 80 -8.00 14.82 1.25
C LEU A 80 -8.07 13.61 2.20
N PRO A 81 -8.09 13.84 3.52
CA PRO A 81 -8.06 12.78 4.51
C PRO A 81 -9.28 11.86 4.39
N SER A 82 -8.99 10.56 4.37
CA SER A 82 -9.99 9.50 4.32
C SER A 82 -9.48 8.24 5.01
N PHE A 83 -10.39 7.40 5.48
CA PHE A 83 -10.10 6.05 5.94
C PHE A 83 -10.94 5.02 5.18
N LEU A 84 -10.57 3.75 5.27
CA LEU A 84 -11.22 2.64 4.57
C LEU A 84 -11.79 1.63 5.56
N ASN A 85 -12.80 0.88 5.11
CA ASN A 85 -13.35 -0.28 5.83
C ASN A 85 -12.40 -1.49 5.81
N THR A 86 -11.37 -1.48 5.01
CA THR A 86 -10.47 -2.62 4.78
C THR A 86 -9.01 -2.19 4.78
N ALA A 87 -8.12 -3.17 4.93
CA ALA A 87 -6.68 -2.95 4.82
C ALA A 87 -6.29 -2.50 3.41
N LYS A 88 -5.40 -1.52 3.34
CA LYS A 88 -4.87 -0.97 2.09
C LYS A 88 -3.35 -1.08 2.08
N LEU A 89 -2.82 -1.54 0.97
CA LEU A 89 -1.41 -1.58 0.68
C LEU A 89 -1.12 -0.71 -0.52
N SER A 90 -0.34 0.35 -0.30
CA SER A 90 0.00 1.34 -1.32
C SER A 90 1.47 1.24 -1.70
N PHE A 91 1.77 1.58 -2.95
CA PHE A 91 3.13 1.67 -3.47
C PHE A 91 3.29 2.98 -4.23
N VAL A 92 4.33 3.73 -3.92
CA VAL A 92 4.69 4.97 -4.62
C VAL A 92 5.41 4.60 -5.91
N ALA A 93 4.67 4.63 -7.02
CA ALA A 93 5.20 4.26 -8.33
C ALA A 93 6.08 5.36 -8.94
N LYS A 94 5.79 6.64 -8.63
CA LYS A 94 6.53 7.78 -9.16
C LYS A 94 6.39 9.01 -8.26
N GLY A 95 7.43 9.84 -8.21
CA GLY A 95 7.43 11.12 -7.52
C GLY A 95 7.79 11.02 -6.04
N GLN A 96 7.51 12.09 -5.33
CA GLN A 96 7.76 12.23 -3.89
C GLN A 96 6.71 13.14 -3.28
N GLY A 97 6.51 13.06 -1.96
CA GLY A 97 5.53 13.85 -1.27
C GLY A 97 5.60 13.71 0.24
N LEU A 98 4.55 14.19 0.88
CA LEU A 98 4.28 13.99 2.29
C LEU A 98 3.05 13.09 2.44
N MET A 99 3.07 12.26 3.46
CA MET A 99 1.94 11.44 3.89
C MET A 99 1.67 11.71 5.37
N GLY A 100 0.42 11.99 5.72
CA GLY A 100 -0.02 12.00 7.11
C GLY A 100 -0.90 10.79 7.42
N ARG A 101 -0.76 10.28 8.65
CA ARG A 101 -1.57 9.18 9.18
C ARG A 101 -2.12 9.54 10.54
N VAL A 102 -3.38 9.19 10.76
CA VAL A 102 -4.05 9.30 12.06
C VAL A 102 -4.55 7.91 12.45
N VAL A 103 -3.88 7.31 13.42
CA VAL A 103 -4.22 5.99 13.95
C VAL A 103 -5.15 6.18 15.14
N PRO A 104 -6.36 5.57 15.13
CA PRO A 104 -7.29 5.70 16.24
C PRO A 104 -6.67 5.23 17.57
N GLY A 105 -6.84 6.05 18.62
CA GLY A 105 -6.33 5.75 19.96
C GLY A 105 -4.86 6.09 20.21
N CYS A 106 -4.12 6.52 19.19
CA CYS A 106 -2.74 6.97 19.37
C CYS A 106 -2.66 8.44 19.79
N ALA A 107 -1.67 8.76 20.60
CA ALA A 107 -1.40 10.14 21.00
C ALA A 107 -0.96 10.99 19.80
N GLU A 108 -1.30 12.27 19.83
CA GLU A 108 -0.81 13.24 18.87
C GLU A 108 0.66 13.61 19.15
N THR A 109 1.42 13.86 18.10
CA THR A 109 2.77 14.38 18.22
C THR A 109 2.70 15.89 18.49
N PHE A 110 3.45 16.34 19.47
CA PHE A 110 3.52 17.74 19.83
C PHE A 110 4.68 18.42 19.08
N GLN A 111 4.37 19.48 18.30
CA GLN A 111 5.39 20.32 17.68
C GLN A 111 5.02 21.79 17.87
N ASP A 112 6.02 22.61 18.20
CA ASP A 112 5.83 24.05 18.41
C ASP A 112 5.90 24.78 17.07
N SER A 113 4.81 25.43 16.67
CA SER A 113 4.72 26.20 15.44
C SER A 113 5.37 27.59 15.53
N SER A 114 5.92 27.97 16.69
CA SER A 114 6.64 29.26 16.84
C SER A 114 7.88 29.35 15.91
N VAL A 115 8.39 28.21 15.42
CA VAL A 115 9.47 28.14 14.42
C VAL A 115 9.03 28.61 13.02
N PHE A 116 7.72 28.75 12.77
CA PHE A 116 7.17 29.05 11.45
C PHE A 116 6.46 30.41 11.35
N GLN A 117 6.70 31.33 12.27
CA GLN A 117 6.16 32.70 12.13
C GLN A 117 6.78 33.36 10.89
N PRO A 118 5.95 33.90 9.95
CA PRO A 118 6.44 34.75 8.87
C PRO A 118 7.06 36.02 9.46
N GLY A 119 8.39 36.09 9.48
CA GLY A 119 9.12 37.24 10.05
C GLY A 119 10.25 36.86 11.02
N SER A 120 10.26 35.70 11.63
CA SER A 120 11.45 35.20 12.29
C SER A 120 12.34 34.48 11.23
N GLY A 121 13.51 35.06 10.98
CA GLY A 121 14.41 34.59 9.93
C GLY A 121 14.57 33.07 9.91
N SER A 122 14.37 32.50 8.74
CA SER A 122 14.52 31.07 8.45
C SER A 122 15.82 30.54 9.02
N PRO A 123 15.83 29.45 9.82
CA PRO A 123 17.08 28.79 10.23
C PRO A 123 17.77 28.06 9.08
N PHE A 124 17.23 28.13 7.87
CA PHE A 124 17.79 27.55 6.65
C PHE A 124 18.23 28.64 5.65
N GLY A 125 18.89 29.68 6.14
CA GLY A 125 19.67 30.58 5.32
C GLY A 125 21.08 29.98 5.11
N GLU A 126 21.43 29.69 3.89
CA GLU A 126 22.84 29.48 3.51
C GLU A 126 23.66 30.69 3.94
N GLY A 127 24.43 30.55 4.99
CA GLY A 127 25.36 31.56 5.50
C GLY A 127 26.80 31.12 5.27
N GLN A 128 27.37 31.47 4.15
CA GLN A 128 28.80 31.67 4.09
C GLN A 128 29.17 32.91 4.93
N GLY A 129 30.03 32.74 5.92
CA GLY A 129 30.50 33.89 6.72
C GLY A 129 31.66 33.51 7.61
N GLN A 130 32.79 33.97 7.21
CA GLN A 130 34.13 33.86 7.78
C GLN A 130 34.20 34.19 9.29
N GLY A 131 35.16 33.53 9.93
CA GLY A 131 35.47 33.64 11.34
C GLY A 131 36.06 34.96 11.79
N GLN A 132 36.00 35.20 13.09
CA GLN A 132 37.03 35.89 13.83
C GLN A 132 37.04 35.43 15.29
N GLN A 133 38.23 35.09 15.76
CA GLN A 133 38.55 34.73 17.15
C GLN A 133 38.68 35.96 18.02
N GLY A 134 38.36 35.83 19.32
CA GLY A 134 38.81 36.76 20.35
C GLY A 134 38.41 36.25 21.77
N PRO A 135 39.37 36.15 22.70
CA PRO A 135 39.17 35.51 23.98
C PRO A 135 38.88 36.56 25.09
N GLY A 136 38.03 36.18 26.06
CA GLY A 136 37.80 37.01 27.26
C GLY A 136 37.40 36.17 28.46
N GLN A 137 38.36 35.95 29.37
CA GLN A 137 38.18 35.41 30.70
C GLN A 137 37.45 36.38 31.61
N GLY A 138 36.64 35.91 32.56
CA GLY A 138 36.10 36.69 33.65
C GLY A 138 35.40 35.82 34.70
N GLN A 139 36.10 35.44 35.77
CA GLN A 139 35.57 34.87 37.02
C GLN A 139 34.84 35.94 37.80
N GLY A 140 33.76 35.61 38.52
CA GLY A 140 33.12 36.43 39.52
C GLY A 140 32.15 35.67 40.41
N GLN A 141 32.56 35.24 41.60
CA GLN A 141 31.72 34.76 42.70
C GLN A 141 31.00 35.95 43.33
N GLY A 142 29.74 35.77 43.76
CA GLY A 142 29.03 36.69 44.62
C GLY A 142 27.77 36.09 45.22
N GLN A 143 27.85 35.70 46.50
CA GLN A 143 26.72 35.41 47.39
C GLN A 143 26.01 36.68 47.80
N GLY A 144 24.67 36.67 47.86
CA GLY A 144 23.87 37.76 48.43
C GLY A 144 22.45 37.32 48.75
N GLN A 145 22.14 37.14 50.02
CA GLN A 145 20.79 37.03 50.59
C GLN A 145 20.11 38.40 50.58
N GLY A 146 18.79 38.43 50.28
CA GLY A 146 17.97 39.64 50.44
C GLY A 146 16.47 39.38 50.35
N LYS A 147 15.81 39.72 51.43
CA LYS A 147 14.38 39.57 51.75
C LYS A 147 13.46 40.37 50.82
N GLY A 148 12.28 39.84 50.65
CA GLY A 148 10.98 40.26 50.23
C GLY A 148 10.61 41.75 50.02
N GLN A 149 9.75 41.89 48.98
CA GLN A 149 8.65 42.87 49.00
C GLN A 149 7.59 42.46 47.96
N GLN A 150 6.34 42.39 48.43
CA GLN A 150 5.16 42.23 47.58
C GLN A 150 5.02 43.51 46.73
N GLY A 151 5.02 43.34 45.42
CA GLY A 151 4.66 44.38 44.49
C GLY A 151 3.56 43.83 43.58
N GLN A 152 2.32 44.24 43.77
CA GLN A 152 1.25 44.10 42.80
C GLN A 152 1.61 44.94 41.57
N SER A 153 1.91 44.29 40.47
CA SER A 153 1.90 44.93 39.16
C SER A 153 0.85 44.24 38.30
N GLN A 154 -0.22 44.98 38.01
CA GLN A 154 -1.09 44.72 36.88
C GLN A 154 -0.23 44.76 35.61
N GLY A 155 0.12 43.62 35.09
CA GLY A 155 0.85 43.47 33.85
C GLY A 155 -0.10 43.06 32.74
N GLN A 156 -0.13 43.81 31.72
CA GLN A 156 -0.81 43.66 30.45
C GLN A 156 -0.78 42.23 29.96
N GLN A 157 -1.96 41.65 29.75
CA GLN A 157 -2.17 40.48 28.91
C GLN A 157 -1.92 40.85 27.45
N GLY A 158 -0.73 40.53 26.99
CA GLY A 158 -0.31 40.61 25.62
C GLY A 158 0.58 39.41 25.33
N GLN A 159 0.08 38.20 25.59
CA GLN A 159 0.76 36.98 25.18
C GLN A 159 0.07 36.49 23.94
N GLY A 160 0.72 36.69 22.79
CA GLY A 160 0.49 35.84 21.65
C GLY A 160 0.81 34.42 22.07
N GLN A 161 -0.22 33.63 22.42
CA GLN A 161 -0.07 32.16 22.55
C GLN A 161 0.37 31.67 21.18
N GLY A 162 1.62 31.27 21.07
CA GLY A 162 2.15 30.61 19.89
C GLY A 162 1.22 29.46 19.53
N PHE A 163 0.74 29.49 18.31
CA PHE A 163 -0.18 28.48 17.80
C PHE A 163 0.57 27.13 17.81
N ARG A 164 0.07 26.16 18.53
CA ARG A 164 0.66 24.81 18.60
C ARG A 164 -0.15 23.90 17.68
N ASP A 165 0.48 23.39 16.63
CA ASP A 165 -0.10 22.39 15.76
C ASP A 165 0.24 21.00 16.31
N MET A 166 -0.79 20.19 16.55
CA MET A 166 -0.66 18.85 17.07
C MET A 166 -1.18 17.85 16.03
N HIS A 167 -0.34 16.95 15.62
CA HIS A 167 -0.69 15.89 14.68
C HIS A 167 0.05 14.59 15.04
N GLN A 168 -0.40 13.46 14.54
CA GLN A 168 0.26 12.19 14.86
C GLN A 168 1.53 12.03 14.02
N LYS A 169 1.44 11.51 12.82
CA LYS A 169 2.62 11.14 12.05
C LYS A 169 2.57 11.70 10.63
N VAL A 170 3.59 12.46 10.28
CA VAL A 170 3.84 12.94 8.92
C VAL A 170 5.17 12.37 8.44
N GLU A 171 5.17 11.74 7.29
CA GLU A 171 6.34 11.09 6.72
C GLU A 171 6.60 11.59 5.30
N HIS A 172 7.88 11.65 4.93
CA HIS A 172 8.28 11.80 3.53
C HIS A 172 8.12 10.47 2.81
N ILE A 173 7.48 10.52 1.66
CA ILE A 173 7.33 9.37 0.77
C ILE A 173 7.97 9.66 -0.59
N ARG A 174 8.53 8.62 -1.20
CA ARG A 174 9.20 8.69 -2.50
C ARG A 174 8.98 7.42 -3.31
N SER A 175 9.30 7.47 -4.58
CA SER A 175 9.26 6.28 -5.44
C SER A 175 9.95 5.09 -4.79
N GLY A 176 9.30 3.93 -4.87
CA GLY A 176 9.73 2.69 -4.23
C GLY A 176 9.14 2.44 -2.83
N ASP A 177 8.59 3.46 -2.18
CA ASP A 177 8.01 3.28 -0.85
C ASP A 177 6.70 2.49 -0.93
N THR A 178 6.60 1.52 -0.04
CA THR A 178 5.40 0.73 0.22
C THR A 178 4.81 1.15 1.54
N ILE A 179 3.49 1.34 1.58
CA ILE A 179 2.76 1.89 2.72
C ILE A 179 1.63 0.95 3.08
N ALA A 180 1.69 0.41 4.28
CA ALA A 180 0.64 -0.43 4.86
C ALA A 180 -0.31 0.43 5.71
N THR A 181 -1.62 0.29 5.49
CA THR A 181 -2.65 1.06 6.18
C THR A 181 -3.75 0.12 6.68
N HIS A 182 -3.98 0.11 7.99
CA HIS A 182 -5.08 -0.66 8.60
C HIS A 182 -6.45 -0.04 8.30
N PRO A 183 -7.53 -0.83 8.40
CA PRO A 183 -8.89 -0.28 8.42
C PRO A 183 -9.04 0.79 9.50
N GLY A 184 -9.77 1.85 9.19
CA GLY A 184 -10.05 2.95 10.12
C GLY A 184 -8.91 3.97 10.31
N VAL A 185 -7.70 3.71 9.82
CA VAL A 185 -6.60 4.69 9.84
C VAL A 185 -6.85 5.75 8.78
N ALA A 186 -7.01 7.00 9.23
CA ALA A 186 -7.15 8.14 8.32
C ALA A 186 -5.80 8.49 7.70
N GLN A 187 -5.80 8.77 6.40
CA GLN A 187 -4.59 9.06 5.62
C GLN A 187 -4.83 10.17 4.61
N TRP A 188 -3.82 11.02 4.43
CA TRP A 188 -3.77 12.05 3.40
C TRP A 188 -2.41 12.08 2.73
N PHE A 189 -2.33 12.63 1.51
CA PHE A 189 -1.10 12.77 0.75
C PHE A 189 -0.98 14.17 0.18
N TYR A 190 0.21 14.74 0.23
CA TYR A 190 0.52 16.03 -0.37
C TYR A 190 1.73 15.91 -1.29
N ASN A 191 1.58 16.34 -2.53
CA ASN A 191 2.68 16.40 -3.48
C ASN A 191 3.44 17.72 -3.32
N ASN A 192 4.56 17.68 -2.62
CA ASN A 192 5.48 18.80 -2.48
C ASN A 192 6.57 18.85 -3.55
N GLY A 193 6.53 17.95 -4.52
CA GLY A 193 7.44 17.89 -5.67
C GLY A 193 6.93 18.68 -6.87
N ASN A 194 7.73 18.74 -7.91
CA ASN A 194 7.41 19.40 -9.19
C ASN A 194 6.89 18.44 -10.26
N GLN A 195 6.86 17.14 -9.98
CA GLN A 195 6.32 16.09 -10.85
C GLN A 195 5.10 15.45 -10.21
N PRO A 196 4.21 14.80 -10.97
CA PRO A 196 3.10 14.07 -10.40
C PRO A 196 3.57 12.99 -9.42
N LEU A 197 2.92 12.93 -8.26
CA LEU A 197 3.04 11.83 -7.32
C LEU A 197 2.03 10.75 -7.70
N VAL A 198 2.53 9.57 -8.11
CA VAL A 198 1.70 8.44 -8.53
C VAL A 198 1.78 7.35 -7.47
N ILE A 199 0.64 7.03 -6.87
CA ILE A 199 0.51 5.98 -5.86
C ILE A 199 -0.48 4.96 -6.37
N VAL A 200 -0.10 3.69 -6.40
CA VAL A 200 -1.01 2.56 -6.67
C VAL A 200 -1.33 1.83 -5.38
N ALA A 201 -2.55 1.35 -5.25
CA ALA A 201 -2.97 0.68 -4.02
C ALA A 201 -3.93 -0.48 -4.28
N VAL A 202 -3.72 -1.56 -3.52
CA VAL A 202 -4.64 -2.68 -3.39
C VAL A 202 -5.40 -2.56 -2.07
N MET A 203 -6.69 -2.80 -2.13
CA MET A 203 -7.58 -2.91 -0.98
C MET A 203 -8.03 -4.38 -0.87
N ASP A 204 -7.78 -5.00 0.27
CA ASP A 204 -8.16 -6.40 0.54
C ASP A 204 -9.61 -6.48 1.04
N LEU A 205 -10.54 -6.61 0.10
CA LEU A 205 -11.97 -6.66 0.39
C LEU A 205 -12.40 -7.95 1.10
N ALA A 206 -11.62 -9.02 0.96
CA ALA A 206 -11.85 -10.31 1.57
C ALA A 206 -11.24 -10.45 2.97
N SER A 207 -10.54 -9.43 3.46
CA SER A 207 -9.94 -9.42 4.79
C SER A 207 -10.99 -9.65 5.89
N HIS A 208 -10.63 -10.46 6.88
CA HIS A 208 -11.44 -10.66 8.09
C HIS A 208 -11.65 -9.36 8.91
N GLN A 209 -10.82 -8.35 8.70
CA GLN A 209 -10.97 -7.03 9.34
C GLN A 209 -12.07 -6.19 8.69
N ASN A 210 -12.54 -6.55 7.50
CA ASN A 210 -13.65 -5.89 6.84
C ASN A 210 -14.98 -6.42 7.40
N GLN A 211 -15.66 -5.61 8.22
CA GLN A 211 -16.91 -5.96 8.86
C GLN A 211 -18.14 -5.46 8.08
N LEU A 212 -17.95 -4.85 6.92
CA LEU A 212 -19.05 -4.42 6.06
C LEU A 212 -19.27 -5.42 4.92
N ASP A 213 -19.33 -4.95 3.72
CA ASP A 213 -19.48 -5.77 2.51
C ASP A 213 -18.15 -5.82 1.72
N ARG A 214 -18.15 -6.58 0.63
CA ARG A 214 -16.97 -6.69 -0.26
C ARG A 214 -16.81 -5.50 -1.23
N ASN A 215 -17.34 -4.33 -0.87
CA ASN A 215 -17.12 -3.12 -1.63
C ASN A 215 -16.06 -2.24 -0.96
N PRO A 216 -15.19 -1.57 -1.71
CA PRO A 216 -14.27 -0.58 -1.15
C PRO A 216 -15.08 0.64 -0.71
N ARG A 217 -15.02 0.97 0.58
CA ARG A 217 -15.76 2.11 1.15
C ARG A 217 -14.80 3.13 1.73
N PRO A 218 -14.40 4.15 0.96
CA PRO A 218 -13.66 5.28 1.49
C PRO A 218 -14.61 6.22 2.25
N PHE A 219 -14.27 6.51 3.49
CA PHE A 219 -14.93 7.49 4.34
C PHE A 219 -14.10 8.76 4.34
N TYR A 220 -14.53 9.75 3.59
CA TYR A 220 -13.84 11.03 3.51
C TYR A 220 -14.15 11.90 4.72
N LEU A 221 -13.12 12.51 5.30
CA LEU A 221 -13.24 13.44 6.42
C LEU A 221 -13.40 14.89 5.94
N ALA A 222 -13.06 15.16 4.68
CA ALA A 222 -13.19 16.48 4.06
C ALA A 222 -13.49 16.31 2.56
N GLY A 223 -13.95 17.40 1.93
CA GLY A 223 -14.22 17.46 0.50
C GLY A 223 -15.58 16.88 0.09
N LYS A 224 -15.84 17.01 -1.20
CA LYS A 224 -16.99 16.45 -1.89
C LYS A 224 -16.59 16.10 -3.30
N ASN A 225 -16.95 14.93 -3.78
CA ASN A 225 -16.77 14.56 -5.17
C ASN A 225 -18.13 14.50 -5.88
N PRO A 226 -18.45 15.46 -6.73
CA PRO A 226 -19.73 15.50 -7.43
C PRO A 226 -19.88 14.37 -8.48
N GLN A 227 -18.77 13.82 -8.97
CA GLN A 227 -18.74 12.73 -9.95
C GLN A 227 -18.59 11.35 -9.29
N GLY A 228 -18.40 11.34 -7.95
CA GLY A 228 -18.08 10.12 -7.27
C GLY A 228 -19.30 9.28 -7.05
N GLN A 229 -19.48 8.16 -7.72
CA GLN A 229 -19.92 7.06 -7.00
C GLN A 229 -20.84 6.02 -7.56
N SER A 230 -21.08 5.99 -8.82
CA SER A 230 -21.77 4.87 -9.38
C SER A 230 -20.99 3.55 -9.27
N TRP A 231 -19.68 3.62 -9.19
CA TRP A 231 -18.80 2.46 -9.20
C TRP A 231 -18.61 1.77 -7.82
N LEU A 232 -18.78 2.50 -6.69
CA LEU A 232 -18.61 1.92 -5.36
C LEU A 232 -19.82 1.13 -4.86
N HIS A 233 -21.01 1.51 -5.27
CA HIS A 233 -22.24 1.00 -4.65
C HIS A 233 -23.28 0.44 -5.61
N GLY A 234 -23.04 0.48 -6.92
CA GLY A 234 -24.02 0.01 -7.93
C GLY A 234 -25.36 0.73 -7.91
N ARG A 235 -25.53 1.79 -7.12
CA ARG A 235 -26.76 2.55 -6.96
C ARG A 235 -26.52 4.00 -7.38
N GLY A 236 -27.03 4.38 -8.56
CA GLY A 236 -27.25 5.75 -9.00
C GLY A 236 -26.10 6.76 -8.83
N GLN A 237 -26.05 7.74 -9.67
CA GLN A 237 -25.08 8.85 -9.60
C GLN A 237 -25.37 9.73 -8.36
N GLN A 238 -24.86 9.38 -7.21
CA GLN A 238 -24.90 10.23 -6.03
C GLN A 238 -23.52 10.83 -5.73
N PRO A 239 -23.44 12.12 -5.39
CA PRO A 239 -22.17 12.73 -5.02
C PRO A 239 -21.60 12.07 -3.76
N GLN A 240 -20.28 11.91 -3.71
CA GLN A 240 -19.60 11.44 -2.52
C GLN A 240 -19.31 12.63 -1.61
N ASN A 241 -20.00 12.69 -0.50
CA ASN A 241 -19.81 13.70 0.54
C ASN A 241 -18.81 13.20 1.59
N ASN A 242 -18.26 14.13 2.38
CA ASN A 242 -17.57 13.78 3.61
C ASN A 242 -18.57 13.30 4.68
N ILE A 243 -18.06 12.57 5.67
CA ILE A 243 -18.90 11.95 6.72
C ILE A 243 -19.66 12.97 7.59
N LEU A 244 -19.19 14.23 7.63
CA LEU A 244 -19.83 15.28 8.43
C LEU A 244 -21.11 15.83 7.78
N ASN A 245 -21.27 15.61 6.47
CA ASN A 245 -22.41 16.13 5.72
C ASN A 245 -23.78 15.58 6.19
N GLY A 246 -23.82 14.42 6.83
CA GLY A 246 -25.04 13.80 7.32
C GLY A 246 -25.53 14.28 8.69
N PHE A 247 -24.72 15.04 9.42
CA PHE A 247 -25.10 15.61 10.72
C PHE A 247 -25.77 16.97 10.57
N SER A 248 -26.60 17.36 11.53
CA SER A 248 -27.09 18.75 11.56
C SER A 248 -25.95 19.70 11.93
N PRO A 249 -25.92 20.94 11.37
CA PRO A 249 -24.86 21.91 11.68
C PRO A 249 -24.78 22.24 13.18
N GLU A 250 -25.90 22.21 13.91
CA GLU A 250 -25.98 22.46 15.34
C GLU A 250 -25.25 21.38 16.15
N VAL A 251 -25.40 20.11 15.76
CA VAL A 251 -24.69 18.98 16.39
C VAL A 251 -23.18 19.12 16.16
N LEU A 252 -22.76 19.49 14.96
CA LEU A 252 -21.34 19.71 14.66
C LEU A 252 -20.80 20.92 15.43
N ALA A 253 -21.55 22.02 15.47
CA ALA A 253 -21.18 23.23 16.22
C ALA A 253 -20.97 22.92 17.70
N GLN A 254 -21.86 22.14 18.28
CA GLN A 254 -21.75 21.70 19.67
C GLN A 254 -20.56 20.74 19.90
N ALA A 255 -20.38 19.76 19.01
CA ALA A 255 -19.33 18.75 19.13
C ALA A 255 -17.93 19.37 19.03
N PHE A 256 -17.73 20.31 18.07
CA PHE A 256 -16.45 20.98 17.84
C PHE A 256 -16.29 22.28 18.63
N LYS A 257 -17.34 22.74 19.32
CA LYS A 257 -17.38 24.04 20.03
C LYS A 257 -17.07 25.22 19.12
N ILE A 258 -17.68 25.24 17.94
CA ILE A 258 -17.55 26.28 16.91
C ILE A 258 -18.91 26.89 16.59
N ASP A 259 -18.94 27.96 15.84
CA ASP A 259 -20.19 28.58 15.36
C ASP A 259 -20.84 27.72 14.25
N VAL A 260 -22.15 27.87 14.09
CA VAL A 260 -22.94 27.07 13.12
C VAL A 260 -22.50 27.30 11.68
N ARG A 261 -22.02 28.49 11.33
CA ARG A 261 -21.52 28.83 10.00
C ARG A 261 -20.25 28.03 9.68
N THR A 262 -19.32 27.96 10.61
CA THR A 262 -18.12 27.13 10.49
C THR A 262 -18.48 25.64 10.39
N ALA A 263 -19.48 25.18 11.17
CA ALA A 263 -19.98 23.81 11.07
C ALA A 263 -20.55 23.49 9.68
N GLN A 264 -21.31 24.41 9.07
CA GLN A 264 -21.79 24.28 7.69
C GLN A 264 -20.65 24.24 6.67
N GLN A 265 -19.56 24.99 6.91
CA GLN A 265 -18.36 24.93 6.06
C GLN A 265 -17.67 23.56 6.11
N LEU A 266 -17.63 22.91 7.28
CA LEU A 266 -17.08 21.53 7.40
C LEU A 266 -17.85 20.50 6.58
N GLN A 267 -19.12 20.72 6.33
CA GLN A 267 -19.96 19.83 5.51
C GLN A 267 -19.62 19.89 4.01
N ASN A 268 -18.94 20.94 3.56
CA ASN A 268 -18.46 21.13 2.18
C ASN A 268 -19.54 20.96 1.09
N GLN A 269 -20.78 21.36 1.36
CA GLN A 269 -21.92 21.08 0.45
C GLN A 269 -21.77 21.71 -0.94
N GLN A 270 -21.03 22.81 -1.04
CA GLN A 270 -20.79 23.53 -2.31
C GLN A 270 -19.39 23.27 -2.91
N ASP A 271 -18.57 22.44 -2.28
CA ASP A 271 -17.25 22.13 -2.79
C ASP A 271 -17.35 21.14 -3.97
N ASN A 272 -16.84 21.51 -5.13
CA ASN A 272 -16.83 20.70 -6.34
C ASN A 272 -15.42 20.36 -6.82
N ARG A 273 -14.38 20.60 -6.00
CA ARG A 273 -12.98 20.38 -6.34
C ARG A 273 -12.60 18.88 -6.40
N GLY A 274 -13.45 18.01 -5.88
CA GLY A 274 -13.17 16.59 -5.76
C GLY A 274 -12.29 16.25 -4.54
N ASN A 275 -11.66 15.08 -4.58
CA ASN A 275 -10.92 14.53 -3.43
C ASN A 275 -9.40 14.83 -3.47
N ILE A 276 -8.93 15.55 -4.52
CA ILE A 276 -7.55 16.04 -4.62
C ILE A 276 -7.63 17.53 -4.94
N VAL A 277 -7.31 18.34 -3.96
CA VAL A 277 -7.43 19.81 -4.06
C VAL A 277 -6.07 20.47 -4.20
N ARG A 278 -6.03 21.65 -4.82
CA ARG A 278 -4.79 22.43 -4.93
C ARG A 278 -4.62 23.27 -3.67
N VAL A 279 -3.47 23.12 -3.01
CA VAL A 279 -3.10 23.96 -1.88
C VAL A 279 -2.65 25.32 -2.41
N GLN A 280 -3.29 26.38 -1.90
CA GLN A 280 -2.93 27.76 -2.23
C GLN A 280 -1.95 28.28 -1.16
N GLY A 281 -0.79 28.75 -1.60
CA GLY A 281 0.23 29.26 -0.69
C GLY A 281 1.12 28.18 -0.06
N PRO A 282 1.93 28.51 0.93
CA PRO A 282 2.80 27.56 1.59
C PRO A 282 1.99 26.55 2.41
N PHE A 283 2.27 25.27 2.19
CA PHE A 283 1.71 24.19 3.01
C PHE A 283 2.48 24.10 4.33
N GLY A 284 1.94 24.69 5.39
CA GLY A 284 2.59 24.89 6.68
C GLY A 284 2.60 23.66 7.59
N VAL A 285 2.42 22.45 7.06
CA VAL A 285 2.54 21.22 7.85
C VAL A 285 3.97 21.06 8.35
N ILE A 286 4.11 20.84 9.64
CA ILE A 286 5.41 20.61 10.28
C ILE A 286 6.03 19.34 9.73
N ARG A 287 7.22 19.45 9.18
CA ARG A 287 7.92 18.33 8.52
C ARG A 287 8.78 17.59 9.52
N PRO A 288 8.72 16.26 9.58
CA PRO A 288 9.64 15.51 10.41
C PRO A 288 11.08 15.72 9.91
N PRO A 289 12.08 15.68 10.80
CA PRO A 289 13.48 15.71 10.39
C PRO A 289 13.79 14.52 9.48
N LEU A 290 14.68 14.71 8.51
CA LEU A 290 15.16 13.63 7.67
C LEU A 290 15.78 12.54 8.55
N LYS A 291 15.61 11.28 8.17
CA LYS A 291 15.99 10.06 8.95
C LYS A 291 17.41 10.05 9.55
N SER A 292 18.32 10.90 9.08
CA SER A 292 19.72 11.00 9.56
C SER A 292 19.90 11.68 10.91
N GLN A 293 18.85 12.24 11.50
CA GLN A 293 18.93 13.01 12.75
C GLN A 293 17.84 12.60 13.76
N ARG A 294 17.66 11.30 14.00
CA ARG A 294 16.79 10.88 15.09
C ARG A 294 17.51 11.09 16.44
N PRO A 295 16.97 11.91 17.35
CA PRO A 295 17.32 11.80 18.76
C PRO A 295 16.89 10.43 19.28
N GLN A 296 17.67 9.83 20.17
CA GLN A 296 17.31 8.59 20.87
C GLN A 296 15.88 8.72 21.42
N GLU A 297 15.05 7.76 21.06
CA GLU A 297 13.67 7.66 21.55
C GLU A 297 13.70 7.52 23.07
N THR A 298 13.09 8.46 23.76
CA THR A 298 12.77 8.35 25.16
C THR A 298 11.75 7.23 25.35
N GLU A 299 12.02 6.37 26.31
CA GLU A 299 11.25 5.21 26.71
C GLU A 299 9.74 5.51 26.79
N ALA A 300 8.96 4.94 25.89
CA ALA A 300 7.51 4.93 25.93
C ALA A 300 7.02 3.55 26.42
N ASN A 301 5.88 3.48 27.05
CA ASN A 301 5.42 2.35 27.85
C ASN A 301 4.28 1.56 27.18
N GLY A 302 4.51 0.35 26.68
CA GLY A 302 3.49 -0.67 26.52
C GLY A 302 2.80 -0.77 25.15
N LEU A 303 1.54 -1.19 25.11
CA LEU A 303 0.76 -1.51 23.88
C LEU A 303 0.63 -0.34 22.88
N GLU A 304 0.62 0.89 23.38
CA GLU A 304 0.58 2.10 22.52
C GLU A 304 1.81 2.20 21.62
N GLU A 305 2.98 1.77 22.10
CA GLU A 305 4.20 1.74 21.31
C GLU A 305 4.11 0.79 20.14
N THR A 306 3.50 -0.37 20.32
CA THR A 306 3.46 -1.41 19.30
C THR A 306 2.62 -1.01 18.09
N ILE A 307 1.49 -0.32 18.32
CA ILE A 307 0.57 0.10 17.24
C ILE A 307 0.91 1.50 16.73
N CYS A 308 1.16 2.44 17.65
CA CYS A 308 1.36 3.86 17.31
C CYS A 308 2.75 4.13 16.72
N SER A 309 3.76 3.40 17.14
CA SER A 309 5.13 3.49 16.64
C SER A 309 5.45 2.48 15.53
N ALA A 310 4.52 1.56 15.23
CA ALA A 310 4.74 0.53 14.22
C ALA A 310 5.22 1.13 12.90
N ARG A 311 6.28 0.54 12.35
CA ARG A 311 6.77 0.87 11.01
C ARG A 311 5.73 0.42 9.99
N CYS A 312 5.23 1.35 9.19
CA CYS A 312 4.23 1.10 8.15
C CYS A 312 4.73 1.44 6.75
N THR A 313 5.98 1.84 6.62
CA THR A 313 6.60 2.20 5.34
C THR A 313 7.93 1.48 5.17
N ASP A 314 8.17 0.96 3.97
CA ASP A 314 9.46 0.43 3.56
C ASP A 314 9.74 0.74 2.10
N ASN A 315 11.01 0.89 1.71
CA ASN A 315 11.40 1.17 0.34
C ASN A 315 11.90 -0.10 -0.35
N LEU A 316 11.15 -0.53 -1.37
CA LEU A 316 11.45 -1.71 -2.18
C LEU A 316 12.40 -1.42 -3.35
N ASP A 317 12.67 -0.15 -3.65
CA ASP A 317 13.59 0.26 -4.72
C ASP A 317 15.05 0.39 -4.24
N ASP A 318 15.30 0.19 -2.95
CA ASP A 318 16.66 0.16 -2.42
C ASP A 318 17.31 -1.19 -2.77
N PRO A 319 18.32 -1.21 -3.66
CA PRO A 319 18.98 -2.45 -4.07
C PRO A 319 19.70 -3.16 -2.92
N SER A 320 20.01 -2.44 -1.83
CA SER A 320 20.68 -3.02 -0.65
C SER A 320 19.74 -3.96 0.13
N ASN A 321 18.43 -3.80 -0.06
CA ASN A 321 17.38 -4.61 0.57
C ASN A 321 16.87 -5.73 -0.38
N ALA A 322 17.52 -5.95 -1.52
CA ALA A 322 17.07 -6.95 -2.48
C ALA A 322 17.35 -8.38 -1.98
N ASP A 323 16.30 -9.24 -1.95
CA ASP A 323 16.43 -10.66 -1.60
C ASP A 323 17.16 -11.45 -2.69
N VAL A 324 17.03 -11.04 -3.94
CA VAL A 324 17.74 -11.62 -5.09
C VAL A 324 18.29 -10.50 -5.94
N TYR A 325 19.60 -10.52 -6.16
CA TYR A 325 20.27 -9.58 -7.06
C TYR A 325 21.13 -10.31 -8.09
N LYS A 326 20.90 -9.99 -9.37
CA LYS A 326 21.71 -10.48 -10.49
C LYS A 326 22.06 -9.29 -11.39
N PRO A 327 23.34 -8.89 -11.49
CA PRO A 327 23.75 -7.64 -12.12
C PRO A 327 23.23 -7.42 -13.55
N GLN A 328 23.02 -8.49 -14.32
CA GLN A 328 22.57 -8.42 -15.72
C GLN A 328 21.07 -8.68 -15.91
N LEU A 329 20.37 -9.13 -14.88
CA LEU A 329 18.98 -9.59 -14.97
C LEU A 329 18.02 -8.77 -14.11
N GLY A 330 18.52 -8.07 -13.09
CA GLY A 330 17.72 -7.28 -12.19
C GLY A 330 17.74 -7.74 -10.73
N TYR A 331 16.75 -7.32 -9.97
CA TYR A 331 16.62 -7.65 -8.56
C TYR A 331 15.17 -7.98 -8.19
N ILE A 332 15.02 -8.67 -7.08
CA ILE A 332 13.75 -8.99 -6.46
C ILE A 332 13.83 -8.52 -5.02
N SER A 333 12.90 -7.68 -4.61
CA SER A 333 12.70 -7.29 -3.22
C SER A 333 11.36 -7.83 -2.74
N ILE A 334 11.36 -8.48 -1.60
CA ILE A 334 10.18 -9.09 -1.00
C ILE A 334 9.92 -8.38 0.32
N LEU A 335 8.71 -7.91 0.50
CA LEU A 335 8.24 -7.40 1.76
C LEU A 335 7.21 -8.36 2.32
N ASN A 336 7.46 -8.88 3.49
CA ASN A 336 6.62 -9.85 4.17
C ASN A 336 6.18 -9.36 5.56
N SER A 337 5.41 -10.17 6.28
CA SER A 337 4.92 -9.81 7.60
C SER A 337 5.99 -9.69 8.69
N TYR A 338 7.21 -10.15 8.44
CA TYR A 338 8.33 -9.97 9.36
C TYR A 338 8.93 -8.57 9.23
N ASP A 339 8.87 -7.99 8.02
CA ASP A 339 9.40 -6.65 7.72
C ASP A 339 8.39 -5.56 8.08
N LEU A 340 7.11 -5.80 7.72
CA LEU A 340 5.98 -4.96 8.12
C LEU A 340 4.89 -5.85 8.73
N PRO A 341 4.67 -5.81 10.04
CA PRO A 341 3.75 -6.73 10.73
C PRO A 341 2.26 -6.55 10.34
N ILE A 342 1.96 -5.77 9.36
CA ILE A 342 0.62 -5.35 8.97
C ILE A 342 0.14 -5.98 7.67
N LEU A 343 0.96 -6.09 6.63
CA LEU A 343 0.58 -6.56 5.30
C LEU A 343 1.77 -7.09 4.49
N ARG A 344 1.46 -7.63 3.32
CA ARG A 344 2.34 -8.42 2.48
C ARG A 344 2.40 -7.95 1.06
N VAL A 345 3.57 -7.62 0.62
CA VAL A 345 3.83 -7.29 -0.78
C VAL A 345 5.09 -7.95 -1.26
N LEU A 346 5.06 -8.32 -2.51
CA LEU A 346 6.21 -8.75 -3.25
C LEU A 346 6.46 -7.74 -4.36
N ARG A 347 7.64 -7.15 -4.41
CA ARG A 347 8.09 -6.40 -5.56
C ARG A 347 9.12 -7.19 -6.34
N LEU A 348 9.00 -7.12 -7.65
CA LEU A 348 9.92 -7.71 -8.58
C LEU A 348 10.34 -6.65 -9.61
N SER A 349 11.62 -6.48 -9.79
CA SER A 349 12.20 -5.70 -10.87
C SER A 349 13.11 -6.60 -11.69
N ALA A 350 12.70 -6.93 -12.92
CA ALA A 350 13.51 -7.68 -13.86
C ALA A 350 13.94 -6.78 -15.00
N LEU A 351 15.23 -6.67 -15.26
CA LEU A 351 15.76 -5.85 -16.35
C LEU A 351 15.64 -6.53 -17.70
N ARG A 352 15.94 -7.82 -17.83
CA ARG A 352 15.82 -8.63 -19.05
C ARG A 352 15.56 -10.11 -18.77
N GLY A 353 15.01 -10.40 -17.58
CA GLY A 353 14.86 -11.76 -17.11
C GLY A 353 13.52 -12.38 -17.44
N SER A 354 13.46 -13.69 -17.24
CA SER A 354 12.25 -14.48 -17.26
C SER A 354 12.01 -15.07 -15.87
N ILE A 355 10.76 -15.04 -15.40
CA ILE A 355 10.32 -15.66 -14.15
C ILE A 355 9.29 -16.73 -14.49
N ARG A 356 9.40 -17.90 -13.85
CA ARG A 356 8.53 -19.05 -14.04
C ARG A 356 8.13 -19.60 -12.69
N GLN A 357 6.88 -19.37 -12.30
CA GLN A 357 6.42 -19.66 -10.94
C GLN A 357 4.92 -19.89 -10.86
N TRP A 358 4.45 -20.37 -9.72
CA TRP A 358 3.07 -20.25 -9.29
C TRP A 358 3.00 -19.89 -7.81
N ASN A 359 1.90 -19.27 -7.41
CA ASN A 359 1.64 -18.94 -6.01
C ASN A 359 0.88 -20.09 -5.36
N ALA A 360 1.49 -20.75 -4.37
CA ALA A 360 0.88 -21.92 -3.76
C ALA A 360 -0.35 -21.60 -2.90
N ASN A 361 -0.38 -20.43 -2.26
CA ASN A 361 -1.37 -20.07 -1.25
C ASN A 361 -1.84 -18.61 -1.29
N ALA A 362 -1.71 -17.97 -2.43
CA ALA A 362 -2.11 -16.55 -2.60
C ALA A 362 -2.54 -16.27 -4.04
N ASN A 363 -3.49 -15.36 -4.23
CA ASN A 363 -3.68 -14.67 -5.49
C ASN A 363 -2.57 -13.62 -5.66
N ALA A 364 -2.25 -13.28 -6.89
CA ALA A 364 -1.28 -12.25 -7.21
C ALA A 364 -1.92 -11.16 -8.08
N VAL A 365 -1.81 -9.92 -7.65
CA VAL A 365 -2.23 -8.75 -8.42
C VAL A 365 -0.99 -8.03 -8.91
N LEU A 366 -0.69 -8.19 -10.19
CA LEU A 366 0.48 -7.64 -10.86
C LEU A 366 0.12 -6.31 -11.50
N TYR A 367 0.87 -5.26 -11.20
CA TYR A 367 0.78 -3.96 -11.85
C TYR A 367 2.12 -3.58 -12.47
N VAL A 368 2.12 -3.25 -13.75
CA VAL A 368 3.34 -2.87 -14.47
C VAL A 368 3.63 -1.39 -14.24
N THR A 369 4.78 -1.13 -13.61
CA THR A 369 5.24 0.24 -13.32
C THR A 369 6.09 0.83 -14.45
N ASP A 370 6.75 -0.02 -15.25
CA ASP A 370 7.60 0.42 -16.36
C ASP A 370 7.85 -0.72 -17.35
N GLY A 371 7.90 -0.40 -18.65
CA GLY A 371 8.17 -1.35 -19.72
C GLY A 371 7.02 -2.30 -20.01
N GLU A 372 7.37 -3.46 -20.57
CA GLU A 372 6.40 -4.46 -21.04
C GLU A 372 6.97 -5.88 -20.99
N ALA A 373 6.08 -6.85 -20.89
CA ALA A 373 6.43 -8.27 -20.88
C ALA A 373 5.39 -9.13 -21.59
N GLN A 374 5.86 -10.21 -22.22
CA GLN A 374 5.03 -11.34 -22.61
C GLN A 374 4.77 -12.20 -21.39
N ILE A 375 3.50 -12.41 -21.06
CA ILE A 375 3.07 -13.22 -19.93
C ILE A 375 2.20 -14.37 -20.42
N GLN A 376 2.43 -15.57 -19.89
CA GLN A 376 1.58 -16.74 -20.08
C GLN A 376 1.10 -17.22 -18.71
N VAL A 377 -0.21 -17.51 -18.61
CA VAL A 377 -0.82 -18.07 -17.40
C VAL A 377 -1.59 -19.33 -17.77
N VAL A 378 -1.39 -20.37 -16.96
CA VAL A 378 -2.03 -21.69 -17.14
C VAL A 378 -2.82 -22.01 -15.86
N ASN A 379 -4.07 -22.50 -16.03
CA ASN A 379 -4.95 -22.87 -14.93
C ASN A 379 -4.68 -24.31 -14.43
N ASP A 380 -5.54 -24.80 -13.54
CA ASP A 380 -5.49 -26.12 -12.92
C ASP A 380 -5.78 -27.27 -13.90
N ASN A 381 -6.50 -27.01 -15.00
CA ASN A 381 -6.75 -27.99 -16.06
C ASN A 381 -5.60 -28.06 -17.08
N GLY A 382 -4.59 -27.18 -16.98
CA GLY A 382 -3.53 -27.06 -17.97
C GLY A 382 -3.88 -26.16 -19.15
N ASP A 383 -5.04 -25.49 -19.11
CA ASP A 383 -5.46 -24.57 -20.17
C ASP A 383 -4.73 -23.23 -20.04
N ARG A 384 -4.37 -22.67 -21.19
CA ARG A 384 -3.75 -21.36 -21.25
C ARG A 384 -4.81 -20.28 -21.18
N VAL A 385 -5.01 -19.72 -19.98
CA VAL A 385 -6.02 -18.68 -19.70
C VAL A 385 -5.54 -17.26 -20.01
N PHE A 386 -4.25 -17.08 -20.24
CA PHE A 386 -3.65 -15.83 -20.70
C PHE A 386 -2.39 -16.11 -21.51
N ASP A 387 -2.26 -15.46 -22.67
CA ASP A 387 -1.02 -15.42 -23.46
C ASP A 387 -0.98 -14.09 -24.21
N GLY A 388 -0.35 -13.11 -23.62
CA GLY A 388 -0.38 -11.78 -24.17
C GLY A 388 0.70 -10.86 -23.58
N GLN A 389 0.81 -9.69 -24.18
CA GLN A 389 1.68 -8.62 -23.71
C GLN A 389 0.95 -7.83 -22.62
N VAL A 390 1.69 -7.49 -21.57
CA VAL A 390 1.23 -6.58 -20.51
C VAL A 390 2.20 -5.42 -20.43
N SER A 391 1.66 -4.20 -20.54
CA SER A 391 2.42 -2.96 -20.67
C SER A 391 2.25 -2.06 -19.44
N GLN A 392 3.08 -1.03 -19.35
CA GLN A 392 3.04 -0.04 -18.29
C GLN A 392 1.61 0.49 -18.05
N GLY A 393 1.21 0.50 -16.78
CA GLY A 393 -0.11 0.99 -16.36
C GLY A 393 -1.19 -0.08 -16.33
N GLN A 394 -0.97 -1.25 -16.89
CA GLN A 394 -1.90 -2.36 -16.89
C GLN A 394 -1.80 -3.23 -15.65
N LEU A 395 -2.90 -3.89 -15.33
CA LEU A 395 -3.08 -4.79 -14.19
C LEU A 395 -3.42 -6.19 -14.67
N LEU A 396 -2.78 -7.21 -14.09
CA LEU A 396 -3.15 -8.62 -14.31
C LEU A 396 -3.33 -9.31 -12.95
N SER A 397 -4.51 -9.87 -12.73
CA SER A 397 -4.78 -10.68 -11.53
C SER A 397 -4.61 -12.15 -11.86
N ILE A 398 -3.76 -12.84 -11.12
CA ILE A 398 -3.40 -14.25 -11.32
C ILE A 398 -3.90 -15.04 -10.10
N PRO A 399 -4.86 -15.95 -10.26
CA PRO A 399 -5.39 -16.76 -9.17
C PRO A 399 -4.34 -17.66 -8.51
N GLN A 400 -4.63 -18.07 -7.28
CA GLN A 400 -3.84 -19.05 -6.54
C GLN A 400 -3.70 -20.34 -7.34
N GLY A 401 -2.52 -20.94 -7.34
CA GLY A 401 -2.22 -22.20 -8.02
C GLY A 401 -1.93 -22.06 -9.51
N PHE A 402 -2.39 -21.00 -10.19
CA PHE A 402 -2.14 -20.81 -11.61
C PHE A 402 -0.66 -20.58 -11.88
N SER A 403 -0.13 -21.32 -12.85
CA SER A 403 1.27 -21.22 -13.26
C SER A 403 1.48 -20.04 -14.18
N VAL A 404 2.53 -19.25 -13.94
CA VAL A 404 2.83 -18.05 -14.71
C VAL A 404 4.27 -18.01 -15.19
N VAL A 405 4.44 -17.62 -16.45
CA VAL A 405 5.74 -17.28 -17.06
C VAL A 405 5.69 -15.82 -17.47
N LYS A 406 6.63 -15.02 -16.97
CA LYS A 406 6.79 -13.61 -17.31
C LYS A 406 8.14 -13.44 -18.02
N ARG A 407 8.15 -12.86 -19.21
CA ARG A 407 9.33 -12.62 -20.01
C ARG A 407 9.36 -11.15 -20.42
N ALA A 408 10.36 -10.41 -19.95
CA ALA A 408 10.57 -9.04 -20.39
C ALA A 408 10.76 -8.97 -21.91
N THR A 409 10.04 -8.09 -22.57
CA THR A 409 10.14 -7.80 -24.02
C THR A 409 10.80 -6.46 -24.29
N SER A 410 10.79 -5.57 -23.29
CA SER A 410 11.54 -4.31 -23.28
C SER A 410 12.87 -4.43 -22.55
N ASP A 411 13.75 -3.43 -22.72
CA ASP A 411 15.06 -3.36 -22.04
C ASP A 411 14.93 -3.26 -20.51
N GLN A 412 13.82 -2.72 -20.04
CA GLN A 412 13.43 -2.70 -18.62
C GLN A 412 11.99 -3.17 -18.51
N PHE A 413 11.73 -4.04 -17.55
CA PHE A 413 10.40 -4.43 -17.15
C PHE A 413 10.33 -4.40 -15.63
N ARG A 414 9.54 -3.47 -15.10
CA ARG A 414 9.33 -3.30 -13.67
C ARG A 414 7.87 -3.47 -13.34
N TRP A 415 7.61 -4.25 -12.31
CA TRP A 415 6.24 -4.42 -11.81
C TRP A 415 6.23 -4.56 -10.30
N ILE A 416 5.10 -4.29 -9.72
CA ILE A 416 4.80 -4.65 -8.34
C ILE A 416 3.72 -5.73 -8.34
N GLU A 417 3.84 -6.67 -7.44
CA GLU A 417 2.92 -7.78 -7.32
C GLU A 417 2.44 -7.88 -5.88
N PHE A 418 1.17 -7.59 -5.68
CA PHE A 418 0.50 -7.69 -4.40
C PHE A 418 -0.03 -9.11 -4.21
N LYS A 419 0.22 -9.69 -3.03
CA LYS A 419 -0.26 -11.04 -2.68
C LYS A 419 -1.37 -10.96 -1.66
N THR A 420 -2.41 -11.76 -1.84
CA THR A 420 -3.56 -11.81 -0.92
C THR A 420 -3.30 -12.64 0.33
N ASN A 421 -2.11 -13.21 0.45
CA ASN A 421 -1.68 -13.94 1.65
C ASN A 421 -0.34 -13.38 2.14
N ALA A 422 -0.19 -13.20 3.41
CA ALA A 422 0.93 -12.71 4.17
C ALA A 422 2.18 -13.56 4.11
N ASN A 423 2.01 -14.83 4.17
CA ASN A 423 3.05 -15.83 4.01
C ASN A 423 2.88 -16.47 2.63
N ALA A 424 2.77 -15.64 1.59
CA ALA A 424 2.65 -16.11 0.24
C ALA A 424 3.86 -17.00 -0.11
N GLN A 425 3.58 -18.24 -0.47
CA GLN A 425 4.57 -19.20 -0.90
C GLN A 425 4.62 -19.24 -2.42
N ILE A 426 5.84 -19.14 -2.94
CA ILE A 426 6.10 -19.18 -4.38
C ILE A 426 6.85 -20.46 -4.70
N ASN A 427 6.31 -21.24 -5.61
CA ASN A 427 7.00 -22.37 -6.21
C ASN A 427 7.55 -21.99 -7.58
N THR A 428 8.74 -22.43 -7.90
CA THR A 428 9.36 -22.26 -9.22
C THR A 428 9.17 -23.50 -10.08
N LEU A 429 8.97 -23.29 -11.40
CA LEU A 429 8.80 -24.40 -12.33
C LEU A 429 10.08 -25.24 -12.46
N ALA A 430 11.22 -24.61 -12.43
CA ALA A 430 12.53 -25.22 -12.60
C ALA A 430 13.55 -24.60 -11.64
N GLY A 431 14.73 -25.20 -11.52
CA GLY A 431 15.81 -24.71 -10.67
C GLY A 431 15.92 -25.43 -9.33
N ARG A 432 16.86 -24.97 -8.50
CA ARG A 432 17.25 -25.69 -7.25
C ARG A 432 16.11 -25.89 -6.26
N THR A 433 15.19 -24.98 -6.15
CA THR A 433 14.07 -25.00 -5.19
C THR A 433 12.75 -25.39 -5.83
N SER A 434 12.75 -25.83 -7.08
CA SER A 434 11.52 -26.19 -7.78
C SER A 434 10.94 -27.52 -7.29
N VAL A 435 9.63 -27.66 -7.42
CA VAL A 435 8.94 -28.93 -7.15
C VAL A 435 9.51 -30.05 -8.01
N MET A 436 9.80 -29.79 -9.29
CA MET A 436 10.42 -30.80 -10.20
C MET A 436 11.78 -31.27 -9.68
N ARG A 437 12.54 -30.38 -9.05
CA ARG A 437 13.82 -30.77 -8.43
C ARG A 437 13.63 -31.62 -7.17
N GLY A 438 12.54 -31.44 -6.44
CA GLY A 438 12.22 -32.20 -5.23
C GLY A 438 11.70 -33.62 -5.50
N LEU A 439 11.05 -33.84 -6.66
CA LEU A 439 10.47 -35.15 -6.98
C LEU A 439 11.55 -36.23 -7.22
N PRO A 440 11.32 -37.50 -6.82
CA PRO A 440 12.17 -38.64 -7.21
C PRO A 440 12.24 -38.82 -8.73
N LEU A 441 13.38 -39.31 -9.24
CA LEU A 441 13.57 -39.52 -10.68
C LEU A 441 12.54 -40.50 -11.25
N GLU A 442 12.23 -41.55 -10.51
CA GLU A 442 11.27 -42.57 -10.90
C GLU A 442 9.85 -42.03 -11.00
N VAL A 443 9.50 -41.05 -10.12
CA VAL A 443 8.21 -40.37 -10.18
C VAL A 443 8.10 -39.53 -11.45
N ILE A 444 9.16 -38.80 -11.80
CA ILE A 444 9.22 -38.01 -13.03
C ILE A 444 9.17 -38.93 -14.26
N ALA A 445 10.01 -39.95 -14.29
CA ALA A 445 10.10 -40.89 -15.43
C ALA A 445 8.77 -41.57 -15.71
N ASN A 446 8.12 -42.13 -14.68
CA ASN A 446 6.84 -42.80 -14.83
C ASN A 446 5.67 -41.86 -15.05
N GLY A 447 5.67 -40.71 -14.36
CA GLY A 447 4.59 -39.72 -14.49
C GLY A 447 4.52 -39.09 -15.89
N TYR A 448 5.66 -38.90 -16.53
CA TYR A 448 5.75 -38.29 -17.87
C TYR A 448 6.05 -39.27 -18.98
N GLN A 449 6.17 -40.60 -18.67
CA GLN A 449 6.52 -41.65 -19.62
C GLN A 449 7.82 -41.36 -20.39
N ILE A 450 8.85 -40.89 -19.68
CA ILE A 450 10.17 -40.59 -20.23
C ILE A 450 11.24 -41.47 -19.58
N SER A 451 12.40 -41.57 -20.22
CA SER A 451 13.53 -42.32 -19.68
C SER A 451 14.08 -41.69 -18.40
N LEU A 452 14.75 -42.46 -17.55
CA LEU A 452 15.44 -41.95 -16.35
C LEU A 452 16.49 -40.90 -16.70
N GLU A 453 17.13 -40.99 -17.86
CA GLU A 453 18.09 -39.99 -18.30
C GLU A 453 17.42 -38.67 -18.66
N GLU A 454 16.28 -38.71 -19.35
CA GLU A 454 15.47 -37.53 -19.64
C GLU A 454 14.92 -36.90 -18.34
N ALA A 455 14.41 -37.74 -17.42
CA ALA A 455 13.99 -37.31 -16.10
C ALA A 455 15.13 -36.60 -15.34
N ARG A 456 16.36 -37.14 -15.44
CA ARG A 456 17.57 -36.50 -14.89
C ARG A 456 17.83 -35.12 -15.51
N ARG A 457 17.68 -34.99 -16.83
CA ARG A 457 17.84 -33.71 -17.54
C ARG A 457 16.78 -32.71 -17.11
N VAL A 458 15.50 -33.12 -17.06
CA VAL A 458 14.41 -32.24 -16.55
C VAL A 458 14.71 -31.75 -15.15
N LYS A 459 15.22 -32.62 -14.29
CA LYS A 459 15.49 -32.30 -12.88
C LYS A 459 16.70 -31.42 -12.67
N PHE A 460 17.77 -31.56 -13.45
CA PHE A 460 19.09 -31.04 -13.12
C PHE A 460 19.67 -30.00 -14.08
N ASN A 461 19.17 -29.88 -15.32
CA ASN A 461 19.73 -28.98 -16.32
C ASN A 461 19.59 -27.49 -15.97
N THR A 462 18.56 -27.11 -15.20
CA THR A 462 18.37 -25.74 -14.77
C THR A 462 18.75 -25.59 -13.30
N ILE A 463 19.65 -24.64 -13.02
CA ILE A 463 20.09 -24.30 -11.66
C ILE A 463 19.38 -23.04 -11.16
N GLU A 464 19.14 -22.09 -12.06
CA GLU A 464 18.47 -20.82 -11.74
C GLU A 464 17.03 -21.06 -11.32
N THR A 465 16.63 -20.41 -10.22
CA THR A 465 15.29 -20.58 -9.63
C THR A 465 14.33 -19.46 -9.96
N THR A 466 14.78 -18.22 -9.87
CA THR A 466 13.90 -17.05 -9.95
C THR A 466 14.14 -16.23 -11.22
N LEU A 467 15.27 -15.55 -11.32
CA LEU A 467 15.63 -14.76 -12.49
C LEU A 467 16.48 -15.59 -13.43
N THR A 468 15.98 -15.86 -14.63
CA THR A 468 16.70 -16.57 -15.69
C THR A 468 16.85 -15.68 -16.91
N HIS A 469 17.89 -15.93 -17.73
CA HIS A 469 18.01 -15.25 -19.02
C HIS A 469 16.79 -15.57 -19.89
N SER A 470 16.22 -14.56 -20.55
CA SER A 470 15.26 -14.79 -21.63
C SER A 470 16.07 -15.30 -22.84
N SER A 471 16.39 -16.59 -22.87
CA SER A 471 16.81 -17.19 -24.12
C SER A 471 15.67 -16.99 -25.12
N GLY A 472 15.95 -16.32 -26.24
CA GLY A 472 15.06 -16.35 -27.41
C GLY A 472 14.69 -17.79 -27.76
N PRO A 473 13.70 -18.02 -28.66
CA PRO A 473 13.31 -19.36 -29.03
C PRO A 473 14.59 -20.15 -29.32
N ALA A 474 14.80 -21.21 -28.53
CA ALA A 474 15.94 -22.08 -28.75
C ALA A 474 15.86 -22.52 -30.19
N SER A 475 16.79 -22.07 -31.02
CA SER A 475 17.02 -22.66 -32.30
C SER A 475 17.48 -24.10 -31.97
N TYR A 476 16.53 -25.04 -31.97
CA TYR A 476 16.87 -26.44 -31.94
C TYR A 476 17.71 -26.68 -33.20
N GLY A 477 19.03 -26.70 -32.99
CA GLY A 477 19.97 -27.04 -34.03
C GLY A 477 19.52 -28.34 -34.66
N ARG A 478 19.22 -28.31 -35.95
CA ARG A 478 19.08 -29.51 -36.73
C ARG A 478 20.28 -30.41 -36.43
N PRO A 479 20.08 -31.71 -36.16
CA PRO A 479 21.20 -32.60 -35.99
C PRO A 479 22.07 -32.49 -37.26
N ARG A 480 23.35 -32.15 -37.10
CA ARG A 480 24.32 -32.24 -38.19
C ARG A 480 24.26 -33.69 -38.66
N LYS A 481 23.87 -33.92 -39.89
CA LYS A 481 24.11 -35.16 -40.59
C LYS A 481 25.63 -35.38 -40.52
N ALA A 482 26.03 -36.48 -39.93
CA ALA A 482 27.39 -36.98 -40.09
C ALA A 482 27.55 -37.31 -41.58
N ASP A 483 28.39 -36.60 -42.25
CA ASP A 483 28.90 -36.96 -43.56
C ASP A 483 29.74 -38.24 -43.36
N ALA A 484 29.39 -39.25 -44.12
CA ALA A 484 30.10 -40.54 -44.20
C ALA A 484 31.44 -40.39 -44.91
#